data_fa80f113f4bb498c8e793a32a59fc5b6
#
_entry.id   fa80f113f4bb498c8e793a32a59fc5b6
#
_cell.length_a   1.000
_cell.length_b   1.000
_cell.length_c   1.000
_cell.angle_alpha   90.00
_cell.angle_beta   90.00
_cell.angle_gamma   90.00
#
_symmetry.space_group_name_H-M   'P 1'
#
loop_
_entity.id
_entity.type
_entity.pdbx_description
1 polymer ?
#
loop_
_entity_poly.entity_id
_entity_poly.type
_entity_poly.pdbx_seq_one_letter_code
_entity_poly.pdbx_strand_id
1 'polypeptide(L)'
;NEESIIEHMNNDHSKNISASLNAQHGVKDKNAKMFALTIDGYYLRSKDKIFFITFDQICNNAKQYKEMLVSQAKEYRSFEI
;
A
#
# COMPACT_ATOMS: atom_id res chain seq x y z
N ASN A 1 13.59 6.01 -5.54
CA ASN A 1 13.62 6.41 -4.13
C ASN A 1 12.23 6.31 -3.51
N GLU A 2 12.14 6.55 -2.22
CA GLU A 2 10.88 6.42 -1.48
C GLU A 2 9.78 7.33 -2.05
N GLU A 3 10.11 8.57 -2.31
CA GLU A 3 9.13 9.54 -2.83
C GLU A 3 8.58 9.11 -4.19
N SER A 4 9.44 8.58 -5.07
CA SER A 4 9.01 8.10 -6.38
C SER A 4 8.04 6.93 -6.27
N ILE A 5 8.32 6.00 -5.36
CA ILE A 5 7.45 4.84 -5.14
C ILE A 5 6.09 5.30 -4.62
N ILE A 6 6.09 6.19 -3.62
CA ILE A 6 4.86 6.71 -3.03
C ILE A 6 4.01 7.44 -4.08
N GLU A 7 4.65 8.33 -4.84
CA GLU A 7 3.95 9.08 -5.87
C GLU A 7 3.36 8.17 -6.94
N HIS A 8 4.15 7.20 -7.40
CA HIS A 8 3.69 6.23 -8.40
C HIS A 8 2.50 5.42 -7.89
N MET A 9 2.58 4.94 -6.65
CA MET A 9 1.49 4.16 -6.06
C MET A 9 0.22 4.99 -5.94
N ASN A 10 0.34 6.22 -5.46
CA ASN A 10 -0.85 7.08 -5.29
C ASN A 10 -1.48 7.47 -6.63
N ASN A 11 -0.65 7.69 -7.66
CA ASN A 11 -1.16 8.13 -8.96
C ASN A 11 -1.71 6.99 -9.81
N ASP A 12 -1.03 5.84 -9.82
CA ASP A 12 -1.33 4.78 -10.78
C ASP A 12 -1.88 3.51 -10.14
N HIS A 13 -1.77 3.37 -8.82
CA HIS A 13 -2.15 2.13 -8.13
C HIS A 13 -2.98 2.37 -6.87
N SER A 14 -3.81 3.41 -6.90
CA SER A 14 -4.66 3.76 -5.74
C SER A 14 -5.63 2.62 -5.37
N LYS A 15 -6.06 1.83 -6.35
CA LYS A 15 -6.92 0.68 -6.07
C LYS A 15 -6.21 -0.37 -5.21
N ASN A 16 -4.91 -0.54 -5.41
CA ASN A 16 -4.14 -1.50 -4.63
C ASN A 16 -3.98 -1.02 -3.18
N ILE A 17 -3.82 0.28 -2.99
CA ILE A 17 -3.73 0.86 -1.64
C ILE A 17 -5.05 0.65 -0.90
N SER A 18 -6.17 0.97 -1.53
CA SER A 18 -7.47 0.80 -0.90
C SER A 18 -7.82 -0.66 -0.66
N ALA A 19 -7.40 -1.57 -1.57
CA ALA A 19 -7.60 -2.99 -1.38
C ALA A 19 -6.85 -3.50 -0.16
N SER A 20 -5.58 -3.09 0.02
CA SER A 20 -4.79 -3.47 1.18
C SER A 20 -5.39 -2.95 2.48
N LEU A 21 -5.89 -1.73 2.46
CA LEU A 21 -6.57 -1.14 3.63
C LEU A 21 -7.81 -1.98 3.99
N ASN A 22 -8.61 -2.31 3.00
CA ASN A 22 -9.81 -3.11 3.23
C ASN A 22 -9.43 -4.51 3.74
N ALA A 23 -8.43 -5.14 3.13
CA ALA A 23 -8.02 -6.50 3.50
C ALA A 23 -7.47 -6.57 4.93
N GLN A 24 -6.62 -5.62 5.31
CA GLN A 24 -5.93 -5.69 6.60
C GLN A 24 -6.68 -5.02 7.73
N HIS A 25 -7.49 -4.02 7.44
CA HIS A 25 -8.18 -3.23 8.47
C HIS A 25 -9.70 -3.17 8.32
N GLY A 26 -10.24 -3.70 7.24
CA GLY A 26 -11.68 -3.68 7.02
C GLY A 26 -12.25 -2.29 6.73
N VAL A 27 -11.41 -1.35 6.32
CA VAL A 27 -11.82 0.03 6.03
C VAL A 27 -11.93 0.20 4.51
N LYS A 28 -13.06 0.71 4.05
CA LYS A 28 -13.31 0.93 2.62
C LYS A 28 -13.19 2.42 2.31
N ASP A 29 -12.09 2.81 1.67
CA ASP A 29 -11.82 4.18 1.29
C ASP A 29 -11.00 4.20 0.02
N LYS A 30 -11.63 4.52 -1.11
CA LYS A 30 -10.93 4.56 -2.40
C LYS A 30 -10.00 5.77 -2.53
N ASN A 31 -10.03 6.69 -1.58
CA ASN A 31 -9.18 7.88 -1.60
C ASN A 31 -8.00 7.78 -0.62
N ALA A 32 -7.79 6.61 -0.05
CA ALA A 32 -6.63 6.40 0.84
C ALA A 32 -5.33 6.68 0.10
N LYS A 33 -4.37 7.31 0.79
CA LYS A 33 -3.08 7.71 0.20
C LYS A 33 -1.92 7.18 1.03
N MET A 34 -0.96 6.56 0.35
CA MET A 34 0.30 6.18 0.95
C MET A 34 1.13 7.44 1.21
N PHE A 35 1.84 7.50 2.34
CA PHE A 35 2.69 8.65 2.61
C PHE A 35 4.07 8.30 3.16
N ALA A 36 4.31 7.07 3.59
CA ALA A 36 5.63 6.67 4.08
C ALA A 36 5.85 5.18 3.90
N LEU A 37 7.08 4.80 3.55
CA LEU A 37 7.49 3.40 3.44
C LEU A 37 8.37 3.03 4.63
N THR A 38 8.26 1.78 5.06
CA THR A 38 9.18 1.18 6.01
C THR A 38 9.70 -0.11 5.42
N ILE A 39 10.67 -0.76 6.07
CA ILE A 39 11.22 -2.00 5.54
C ILE A 39 10.20 -3.14 5.57
N ASP A 40 9.16 -3.05 6.38
CA ASP A 40 8.18 -4.12 6.55
C ASP A 40 6.75 -3.70 6.23
N GLY A 41 6.57 -2.59 5.55
CA GLY A 41 5.24 -2.15 5.18
C GLY A 41 5.20 -0.69 4.75
N TYR A 42 4.02 -0.09 4.87
CA TYR A 42 3.87 1.33 4.60
C TYR A 42 2.72 1.92 5.41
N TYR A 43 2.81 3.23 5.64
CA TYR A 43 1.74 4.00 6.26
C TYR A 43 0.89 4.64 5.19
N LEU A 44 -0.41 4.66 5.45
CA LEU A 44 -1.35 5.36 4.60
C LEU A 44 -2.28 6.22 5.47
N ARG A 45 -2.86 7.21 4.84
CA ARG A 45 -3.88 8.05 5.48
C ARG A 45 -5.23 7.79 4.82
N SER A 46 -6.23 7.57 5.65
CA SER A 46 -7.61 7.40 5.22
C SER A 46 -8.46 8.33 6.06
N LYS A 47 -9.04 9.35 5.42
CA LYS A 47 -9.77 10.41 6.11
C LYS A 47 -8.82 11.06 7.13
N ASP A 48 -9.13 11.04 8.40
CA ASP A 48 -8.28 11.66 9.42
C ASP A 48 -7.46 10.64 10.21
N LYS A 49 -7.37 9.41 9.71
CA LYS A 49 -6.71 8.32 10.42
C LYS A 49 -5.51 7.80 9.64
N ILE A 50 -4.53 7.28 10.37
CA ILE A 50 -3.32 6.67 9.82
C ILE A 50 -3.39 5.17 10.07
N PHE A 51 -3.10 4.39 9.02
CA PHE A 51 -3.07 2.93 9.10
C PHE A 51 -1.74 2.42 8.59
N PHE A 52 -1.30 1.29 9.12
CA PHE A 52 -0.09 0.62 8.65
C PHE A 52 -0.47 -0.65 7.89
N ILE A 53 0.10 -0.81 6.69
CA ILE A 53 -0.07 -2.01 5.88
C ILE A 53 1.19 -2.85 6.02
N THR A 54 1.05 -4.08 6.47
CA THR A 54 2.16 -4.99 6.72
C THR A 54 2.52 -5.77 5.46
N PHE A 55 3.82 -5.88 5.18
CA PHE A 55 4.34 -6.80 4.16
C PHE A 55 4.65 -8.16 4.77
N ASP A 56 4.63 -9.20 3.95
CA ASP A 56 5.03 -10.55 4.36
C ASP A 56 6.54 -10.70 4.50
N GLN A 57 7.30 -9.80 3.88
CA GLN A 57 8.76 -9.88 3.83
C GLN A 57 9.34 -8.49 4.03
N ILE A 58 10.59 -8.47 4.53
CA ILE A 58 11.34 -7.23 4.65
C ILE A 58 11.85 -6.81 3.27
N CYS A 59 11.72 -5.52 2.95
CA CYS A 59 12.18 -4.94 1.70
C CYS A 59 13.39 -4.04 1.96
N ASN A 60 14.49 -4.28 1.22
CA ASN A 60 15.75 -3.55 1.41
C ASN A 60 16.11 -2.64 0.24
N ASN A 61 15.37 -2.72 -0.88
CA ASN A 61 15.67 -1.93 -2.06
C ASN A 61 14.42 -1.74 -2.90
N ALA A 62 14.52 -0.87 -3.91
CA ALA A 62 13.38 -0.52 -4.76
C ALA A 62 12.77 -1.73 -5.48
N LYS A 63 13.62 -2.66 -5.91
CA LYS A 63 13.15 -3.86 -6.60
C LYS A 63 12.26 -4.71 -5.68
N GLN A 64 12.69 -4.88 -4.44
CA GLN A 64 11.93 -5.67 -3.48
C GLN A 64 10.60 -5.01 -3.12
N TYR A 65 10.58 -3.67 -2.97
CA TYR A 65 9.32 -2.95 -2.76
C TYR A 65 8.37 -3.16 -3.93
N LYS A 66 8.89 -3.05 -5.15
CA LYS A 66 8.06 -3.24 -6.33
C LYS A 66 7.46 -4.65 -6.36
N GLU A 67 8.29 -5.65 -6.10
CA GLU A 67 7.83 -7.05 -6.08
C GLU A 67 6.78 -7.27 -5.00
N MET A 68 7.00 -6.71 -3.82
CA MET A 68 6.07 -6.86 -2.70
C MET A 68 4.73 -6.18 -2.98
N LEU A 69 4.76 -4.97 -3.54
CA LEU A 69 3.54 -4.24 -3.85
C LEU A 69 2.74 -4.95 -4.96
N VAL A 70 3.42 -5.51 -5.97
CA VAL A 70 2.76 -6.30 -7.01
C VAL A 70 2.14 -7.56 -6.40
N SER A 71 2.87 -8.23 -5.51
CA SER A 71 2.38 -9.43 -4.83
C SER A 71 1.12 -9.13 -4.03
N GLN A 72 1.12 -8.03 -3.26
CA GLN A 72 -0.06 -7.64 -2.49
C GLN A 72 -1.24 -7.26 -3.38
N ALA A 73 -0.97 -6.60 -4.52
CA ALA A 73 -2.03 -6.25 -5.46
C ALA A 73 -2.77 -7.50 -5.94
N LYS A 74 -2.04 -8.58 -6.19
CA LYS A 74 -2.63 -9.85 -6.60
C LYS A 74 -3.35 -10.54 -5.44
N GLU A 75 -2.73 -10.54 -4.28
CA GLU A 75 -3.26 -11.18 -3.08
C GLU A 75 -4.60 -10.56 -2.67
N TYR A 76 -4.68 -9.24 -2.73
CA TYR A 76 -5.85 -8.50 -2.24
C TYR A 76 -6.79 -8.03 -3.34
N ARG A 77 -6.69 -8.62 -4.53
CA ARG A 77 -7.53 -8.22 -5.67
C ARG A 77 -9.03 -8.24 -5.34
N SER A 78 -9.47 -9.26 -4.61
CA SER A 78 -10.88 -9.38 -4.24
C SER A 78 -11.36 -8.32 -3.25
N PHE A 79 -10.43 -7.56 -2.66
CA PHE A 79 -10.75 -6.49 -1.72
C PHE A 79 -10.82 -5.11 -2.39
N GLU A 80 -10.57 -5.02 -3.70
CA GLU A 80 -10.73 -3.76 -4.43
C GLU A 80 -12.18 -3.29 -4.37
N ILE A 81 -12.34 -1.98 -4.28
CA ILE A 81 -13.65 -1.36 -4.14
C ILE A 81 -13.95 -0.42 -5.30
#